data_2e8dccce1d0371e82dd254033043b06c
#
_entry.id   2e8dccce1d0371e82dd254033043b06c
#
_cell.length_a   1.000
_cell.length_b   1.000
_cell.length_c   1.000
_cell.angle_alpha   90.00
_cell.angle_beta   90.00
_cell.angle_gamma   90.00
#
_symmetry.space_group_name_H-M   'P 1'
#
loop_
_entity.id
_entity.type
_entity.pdbx_description
1 polymer ?
#
loop_
_entity_poly.entity_id
_entity_poly.type
_entity_poly.pdbx_seq_one_letter_code
_entity_poly.pdbx_strand_id
1 'polypeptide(L)'
;MQKSLTRLKEIDREIRLLEHVSEVLGWDQETYMPDGAIAERSEQLALLQSKVHSRLTSEETGRLFEDVGASAQRPEGDPSLPAEGAAFVRAFYREYSRNARLPNDLVTRIARKTSTGQAAWAKAREAEDFSKFAPHLEEIVELTLEKAECIGFDEHPYDALLDEYEPWMKASRVREIFGDLRSRLVPLVQQIGDAPQVNDSFLKPSFPVDAQEDFGRRVLADLGFDLHRGRLDVSAHPFTTTLGFDDVRLTTRYNAHYFQTAIFGTIHECGHGLYELGFDPTHRGSVLASATSLGIHESQSRFWENFVGRSRAFWSRYLDPLREYFPTQLDGITVDQFYRAINKVEPSHIRVEADEVTYSLHIILRFEIGRAHV
;
A
#
# COMPACT_ATOMS: atom_id res chain seq x y z
N MET A 1 31.72 -9.25 16.58
CA MET A 1 31.04 -8.09 15.98
C MET A 1 31.01 -8.13 14.44
N GLN A 2 32.13 -7.99 13.67
CA GLN A 2 32.07 -7.99 12.18
C GLN A 2 31.50 -9.29 11.58
N LYS A 3 31.90 -10.47 12.11
CA LYS A 3 31.31 -11.75 11.67
C LYS A 3 29.84 -11.85 11.97
N SER A 4 29.40 -11.36 13.12
CA SER A 4 27.97 -11.34 13.50
C SER A 4 27.15 -10.39 12.64
N LEU A 5 27.69 -9.21 12.30
CA LEU A 5 27.06 -8.29 11.35
C LEU A 5 26.91 -8.91 9.95
N THR A 6 27.95 -9.58 9.45
CA THR A 6 27.88 -10.28 8.16
C THR A 6 26.79 -11.36 8.19
N ARG A 7 26.74 -12.13 9.28
CA ARG A 7 25.73 -13.19 9.43
C ARG A 7 24.31 -12.65 9.54
N LEU A 8 24.10 -11.52 10.23
CA LEU A 8 22.78 -10.82 10.23
C LEU A 8 22.37 -10.39 8.82
N LYS A 9 23.29 -9.86 8.00
CA LYS A 9 23.00 -9.50 6.61
C LYS A 9 22.63 -10.73 5.75
N GLU A 10 23.24 -11.90 6.00
CA GLU A 10 22.86 -13.15 5.33
C GLU A 10 21.45 -13.61 5.73
N ILE A 11 21.11 -13.50 7.01
CA ILE A 11 19.78 -13.86 7.53
C ILE A 11 18.71 -12.91 6.95
N ASP A 12 18.96 -11.61 6.97
CA ASP A 12 18.07 -10.61 6.37
C ASP A 12 17.81 -10.94 4.89
N ARG A 13 18.87 -11.20 4.12
CA ARG A 13 18.72 -11.59 2.71
C ARG A 13 17.90 -12.86 2.52
N GLU A 14 18.05 -13.87 3.36
CA GLU A 14 17.25 -15.10 3.35
C GLU A 14 15.78 -14.77 3.59
N ILE A 15 15.49 -13.90 4.56
CA ILE A 15 14.15 -13.45 4.90
C ILE A 15 13.53 -12.69 3.73
N ARG A 16 14.24 -11.68 3.15
CA ARG A 16 13.72 -10.93 1.99
C ARG A 16 13.38 -11.87 0.82
N LEU A 17 14.17 -12.88 0.53
CA LEU A 17 13.89 -13.85 -0.52
C LEU A 17 12.62 -14.66 -0.24
N LEU A 18 12.39 -15.08 1.01
CA LEU A 18 11.15 -15.77 1.39
C LEU A 18 9.92 -14.86 1.29
N GLU A 19 10.06 -13.60 1.69
CA GLU A 19 9.01 -12.59 1.55
C GLU A 19 8.68 -12.33 0.09
N HIS A 20 9.67 -12.16 -0.78
CA HIS A 20 9.44 -12.00 -2.22
C HIS A 20 8.71 -13.21 -2.84
N VAL A 21 9.00 -14.44 -2.41
CA VAL A 21 8.24 -15.62 -2.83
C VAL A 21 6.78 -15.53 -2.34
N SER A 22 6.56 -15.07 -1.12
CA SER A 22 5.22 -14.84 -0.56
C SER A 22 4.46 -13.79 -1.38
N GLU A 23 5.13 -12.69 -1.75
CA GLU A 23 4.54 -11.62 -2.58
C GLU A 23 4.17 -12.12 -3.99
N VAL A 24 4.96 -13.02 -4.61
CA VAL A 24 4.58 -13.67 -5.87
C VAL A 24 3.27 -14.43 -5.72
N LEU A 25 3.12 -15.20 -4.65
CA LEU A 25 1.91 -15.97 -4.38
C LEU A 25 0.71 -15.06 -4.07
N GLY A 26 0.93 -13.96 -3.33
CA GLY A 26 -0.09 -12.95 -3.05
C GLY A 26 -0.55 -12.23 -4.31
N TRP A 27 0.38 -11.79 -5.15
CA TRP A 27 0.08 -11.17 -6.43
C TRP A 27 -0.71 -12.10 -7.35
N ASP A 28 -0.30 -13.37 -7.48
CA ASP A 28 -1.00 -14.37 -8.28
C ASP A 28 -2.41 -14.62 -7.73
N GLN A 29 -2.59 -14.65 -6.41
CA GLN A 29 -3.89 -14.80 -5.76
C GLN A 29 -4.89 -13.71 -6.18
N GLU A 30 -4.42 -12.47 -6.34
CA GLU A 30 -5.27 -11.32 -6.68
C GLU A 30 -5.41 -11.08 -8.19
N THR A 31 -4.67 -11.81 -9.03
CA THR A 31 -4.63 -11.59 -10.49
C THR A 31 -5.05 -12.80 -11.31
N TYR A 32 -4.32 -13.92 -11.24
CA TYR A 32 -4.45 -15.04 -12.18
C TYR A 32 -4.81 -16.38 -11.54
N MET A 33 -4.77 -16.47 -10.21
CA MET A 33 -5.05 -17.72 -9.50
C MET A 33 -6.49 -18.21 -9.76
N PRO A 34 -6.71 -19.48 -10.11
CA PRO A 34 -8.05 -20.04 -10.16
C PRO A 34 -8.76 -19.97 -8.80
N ASP A 35 -10.04 -19.60 -8.79
CA ASP A 35 -10.84 -19.44 -7.55
C ASP A 35 -10.84 -20.66 -6.63
N GLY A 36 -10.75 -21.85 -7.19
CA GLY A 36 -10.71 -23.10 -6.44
C GLY A 36 -9.42 -23.34 -5.65
N ALA A 37 -8.35 -22.58 -5.94
CA ALA A 37 -7.04 -22.79 -5.32
C ALA A 37 -6.85 -22.06 -3.97
N ILE A 38 -7.83 -21.29 -3.51
CA ILE A 38 -7.68 -20.43 -2.32
C ILE A 38 -7.31 -21.19 -1.05
N ALA A 39 -7.84 -22.38 -0.85
CA ALA A 39 -7.56 -23.17 0.35
C ALA A 39 -6.09 -23.59 0.41
N GLU A 40 -5.51 -24.06 -0.69
CA GLU A 40 -4.11 -24.43 -0.76
C GLU A 40 -3.19 -23.21 -0.75
N ARG A 41 -3.56 -22.11 -1.43
CA ARG A 41 -2.80 -20.86 -1.41
C ARG A 41 -2.69 -20.28 -0.01
N SER A 42 -3.76 -20.31 0.78
CA SER A 42 -3.71 -19.82 2.17
C SER A 42 -2.75 -20.63 3.04
N GLU A 43 -2.65 -21.95 2.83
CA GLU A 43 -1.68 -22.80 3.53
C GLU A 43 -0.23 -22.54 3.05
N GLN A 44 -0.02 -22.29 1.76
CA GLN A 44 1.29 -21.92 1.21
C GLN A 44 1.79 -20.60 1.82
N LEU A 45 0.94 -19.58 1.84
CA LEU A 45 1.26 -18.29 2.44
C LEU A 45 1.51 -18.40 3.94
N ALA A 46 0.68 -19.15 4.68
CA ALA A 46 0.87 -19.39 6.10
C ALA A 46 2.19 -20.11 6.40
N LEU A 47 2.58 -21.09 5.58
CA LEU A 47 3.86 -21.77 5.71
C LEU A 47 5.04 -20.82 5.50
N LEU A 48 5.00 -19.98 4.46
CA LEU A 48 6.06 -19.00 4.19
C LEU A 48 6.20 -17.99 5.34
N GLN A 49 5.09 -17.44 5.82
CA GLN A 49 5.10 -16.50 6.95
C GLN A 49 5.63 -17.17 8.23
N SER A 50 5.28 -18.42 8.49
CA SER A 50 5.84 -19.19 9.60
C SER A 50 7.36 -19.37 9.46
N LYS A 51 7.88 -19.61 8.25
CA LYS A 51 9.32 -19.74 7.98
C LYS A 51 10.05 -18.42 8.17
N VAL A 52 9.53 -17.33 7.63
CA VAL A 52 10.06 -15.97 7.82
C VAL A 52 10.12 -15.63 9.31
N HIS A 53 9.01 -15.79 10.01
CA HIS A 53 8.93 -15.51 11.44
C HIS A 53 9.90 -16.35 12.26
N SER A 54 9.94 -17.67 12.05
CA SER A 54 10.85 -18.56 12.78
C SER A 54 12.32 -18.24 12.50
N ARG A 55 12.65 -17.81 11.28
CA ARG A 55 14.01 -17.41 10.91
C ARG A 55 14.39 -16.10 11.56
N LEU A 56 13.51 -15.10 11.47
CA LEU A 56 13.72 -13.79 12.08
C LEU A 56 13.88 -13.88 13.60
N THR A 57 13.03 -14.66 14.28
CA THR A 57 12.97 -14.75 15.75
C THR A 57 13.80 -15.89 16.33
N SER A 58 14.69 -16.51 15.53
CA SER A 58 15.54 -17.62 16.01
C SER A 58 16.50 -17.18 17.09
N GLU A 59 16.90 -18.12 17.97
CA GLU A 59 17.95 -17.89 18.98
C GLU A 59 19.27 -17.43 18.34
N GLU A 60 19.60 -17.92 17.12
CA GLU A 60 20.76 -17.45 16.38
C GLU A 60 20.66 -15.95 16.11
N THR A 61 19.52 -15.49 15.59
CA THR A 61 19.28 -14.09 15.27
C THR A 61 19.36 -13.21 16.52
N GLY A 62 18.74 -13.64 17.63
CA GLY A 62 18.79 -12.92 18.90
C GLY A 62 20.22 -12.76 19.42
N ARG A 63 20.99 -13.85 19.48
CA ARG A 63 22.42 -13.82 19.90
C ARG A 63 23.27 -12.92 19.01
N LEU A 64 23.04 -12.93 17.70
CA LEU A 64 23.78 -12.07 16.79
C LEU A 64 23.50 -10.58 17.01
N PHE A 65 22.26 -10.20 17.39
CA PHE A 65 21.95 -8.83 17.78
C PHE A 65 22.65 -8.44 19.08
N GLU A 66 22.72 -9.32 20.09
CA GLU A 66 23.49 -9.11 21.30
C GLU A 66 25.00 -8.92 20.99
N ASP A 67 25.57 -9.75 20.12
CA ASP A 67 26.97 -9.69 19.69
C ASP A 67 27.35 -8.37 19.00
N VAL A 68 26.40 -7.74 18.29
CA VAL A 68 26.61 -6.41 17.68
C VAL A 68 26.19 -5.26 18.61
N GLY A 69 25.84 -5.57 19.86
CA GLY A 69 25.47 -4.59 20.88
C GLY A 69 24.09 -3.97 20.72
N ALA A 70 23.21 -4.59 19.93
CA ALA A 70 21.84 -4.10 19.74
C ALA A 70 20.95 -4.47 20.94
N SER A 71 20.14 -3.52 21.37
CA SER A 71 19.14 -3.69 22.46
C SER A 71 18.01 -2.68 22.30
N ALA A 72 16.98 -2.80 23.14
CA ALA A 72 15.87 -1.83 23.15
C ALA A 72 16.36 -0.38 23.44
N GLN A 73 17.42 -0.22 24.22
CA GLN A 73 18.00 1.09 24.54
C GLN A 73 19.03 1.55 23.49
N ARG A 74 19.49 0.64 22.64
CA ARG A 74 20.50 0.91 21.60
C ARG A 74 20.18 0.09 20.35
N PRO A 75 19.10 0.40 19.63
CA PRO A 75 18.66 -0.40 18.50
C PRO A 75 19.66 -0.39 17.33
N GLU A 76 20.53 0.62 17.23
CA GLU A 76 21.58 0.74 16.20
C GLU A 76 22.84 -0.09 16.47
N GLY A 77 22.93 -0.72 17.64
CA GLY A 77 24.07 -1.54 18.02
C GLY A 77 25.27 -0.76 18.59
N ASP A 78 26.47 -1.36 18.54
CA ASP A 78 27.70 -0.78 19.10
C ASP A 78 28.11 0.51 18.37
N PRO A 79 28.52 1.57 19.11
CA PRO A 79 28.93 2.85 18.50
C PRO A 79 30.15 2.75 17.54
N SER A 80 30.91 1.66 17.57
CA SER A 80 32.02 1.42 16.65
C SER A 80 31.59 0.87 15.29
N LEU A 81 30.31 0.56 15.09
CA LEU A 81 29.78 0.14 13.79
C LEU A 81 29.89 1.28 12.78
N PRO A 82 30.24 0.99 11.52
CA PRO A 82 30.11 1.97 10.44
C PRO A 82 28.66 2.47 10.32
N ALA A 83 28.46 3.71 9.85
CA ALA A 83 27.14 4.32 9.77
C ALA A 83 26.10 3.46 9.04
N GLU A 84 26.46 2.85 7.90
CA GLU A 84 25.59 1.91 7.17
C GLU A 84 25.27 0.66 7.99
N GLY A 85 26.28 0.11 8.72
CA GLY A 85 26.08 -1.03 9.60
C GLY A 85 25.13 -0.73 10.75
N ALA A 86 25.26 0.45 11.37
CA ALA A 86 24.37 0.92 12.42
C ALA A 86 22.93 1.15 11.90
N ALA A 87 22.78 1.73 10.69
CA ALA A 87 21.48 1.89 10.05
C ALA A 87 20.81 0.53 9.76
N PHE A 88 21.57 -0.43 9.22
CA PHE A 88 21.10 -1.79 8.99
C PHE A 88 20.67 -2.47 10.30
N VAL A 89 21.51 -2.43 11.32
CA VAL A 89 21.23 -3.06 12.64
C VAL A 89 19.97 -2.45 13.23
N ARG A 90 19.79 -1.13 13.20
CA ARG A 90 18.61 -0.44 13.72
C ARG A 90 17.32 -0.89 13.00
N ALA A 91 17.35 -0.94 11.67
CA ALA A 91 16.17 -1.33 10.88
C ALA A 91 15.80 -2.79 11.11
N PHE A 92 16.78 -3.69 11.04
CA PHE A 92 16.54 -5.13 11.19
C PHE A 92 16.24 -5.53 12.64
N TYR A 93 16.84 -4.87 13.64
CA TYR A 93 16.50 -5.07 15.04
C TYR A 93 15.08 -4.63 15.37
N ARG A 94 14.59 -3.57 14.73
CA ARG A 94 13.19 -3.14 14.87
C ARG A 94 12.21 -4.25 14.40
N GLU A 95 12.47 -4.85 13.24
CA GLU A 95 11.67 -6.00 12.76
C GLU A 95 11.74 -7.18 13.74
N TYR A 96 12.96 -7.56 14.13
CA TYR A 96 13.19 -8.63 15.08
C TYR A 96 12.45 -8.40 16.40
N SER A 97 12.64 -7.25 17.02
CA SER A 97 12.11 -6.97 18.37
C SER A 97 10.59 -6.95 18.43
N ARG A 98 9.92 -6.59 17.34
CA ARG A 98 8.45 -6.65 17.22
C ARG A 98 7.98 -8.09 17.01
N ASN A 99 8.59 -8.80 16.08
CA ASN A 99 8.20 -10.16 15.74
C ASN A 99 8.53 -11.17 16.86
N ALA A 100 9.59 -10.95 17.63
CA ALA A 100 9.94 -11.80 18.77
C ALA A 100 8.88 -11.82 19.88
N ARG A 101 7.93 -10.88 19.87
CA ARG A 101 6.78 -10.84 20.80
C ARG A 101 5.61 -11.68 20.32
N LEU A 102 5.57 -12.06 19.03
CA LEU A 102 4.44 -12.75 18.42
C LEU A 102 4.68 -14.27 18.46
N PRO A 103 3.71 -15.05 18.96
CA PRO A 103 3.75 -16.51 18.80
C PRO A 103 3.65 -16.90 17.31
N ASN A 104 4.43 -17.90 16.89
CA ASN A 104 4.42 -18.36 15.50
C ASN A 104 3.05 -18.90 15.06
N ASP A 105 2.27 -19.48 15.98
CA ASP A 105 0.90 -19.90 15.72
C ASP A 105 0.01 -18.71 15.35
N LEU A 106 0.10 -17.61 16.08
CA LEU A 106 -0.67 -16.39 15.78
C LEU A 106 -0.33 -15.85 14.37
N VAL A 107 0.97 -15.78 14.03
CA VAL A 107 1.42 -15.34 12.70
C VAL A 107 0.83 -16.24 11.60
N THR A 108 0.84 -17.55 11.81
CA THR A 108 0.27 -18.52 10.86
C THR A 108 -1.25 -18.36 10.71
N ARG A 109 -1.99 -18.18 11.82
CA ARG A 109 -3.45 -17.96 11.80
C ARG A 109 -3.81 -16.66 11.08
N ILE A 110 -3.07 -15.58 11.33
CA ILE A 110 -3.27 -14.29 10.66
C ILE A 110 -3.06 -14.45 9.14
N ALA A 111 -1.94 -15.04 8.70
CA ALA A 111 -1.64 -15.21 7.27
C ALA A 111 -2.73 -16.03 6.55
N ARG A 112 -3.15 -17.17 7.12
CA ARG A 112 -4.23 -18.00 6.57
C ARG A 112 -5.54 -17.23 6.48
N LYS A 113 -5.91 -16.53 7.56
CA LYS A 113 -7.19 -15.83 7.64
C LYS A 113 -7.25 -14.60 6.75
N THR A 114 -6.16 -13.87 6.63
CA THR A 114 -6.07 -12.72 5.73
C THR A 114 -6.23 -13.16 4.27
N SER A 115 -5.54 -14.23 3.85
CA SER A 115 -5.66 -14.77 2.50
C SER A 115 -7.09 -15.24 2.18
N THR A 116 -7.70 -16.06 3.05
CA THR A 116 -9.09 -16.51 2.85
C THR A 116 -10.11 -15.40 2.97
N GLY A 117 -9.87 -14.43 3.85
CA GLY A 117 -10.70 -13.25 4.05
C GLY A 117 -10.70 -12.32 2.83
N GLN A 118 -9.56 -12.14 2.18
CA GLN A 118 -9.43 -11.36 0.95
C GLN A 118 -10.28 -11.96 -0.19
N ALA A 119 -10.21 -13.28 -0.39
CA ALA A 119 -11.02 -13.96 -1.39
C ALA A 119 -12.53 -13.91 -1.07
N ALA A 120 -12.91 -14.01 0.21
CA ALA A 120 -14.30 -13.85 0.65
C ALA A 120 -14.80 -12.42 0.43
N TRP A 121 -13.96 -11.40 0.71
CA TRP A 121 -14.27 -10.00 0.46
C TRP A 121 -14.51 -9.72 -1.03
N ALA A 122 -13.67 -10.23 -1.93
CA ALA A 122 -13.83 -10.04 -3.36
C ALA A 122 -15.20 -10.56 -3.85
N LYS A 123 -15.59 -11.77 -3.43
CA LYS A 123 -16.89 -12.38 -3.76
C LYS A 123 -18.08 -11.65 -3.12
N ALA A 124 -17.95 -11.20 -1.88
CA ALA A 124 -18.97 -10.43 -1.17
C ALA A 124 -19.21 -9.08 -1.84
N ARG A 125 -18.12 -8.43 -2.29
CA ARG A 125 -18.17 -7.16 -3.03
C ARG A 125 -18.86 -7.31 -4.39
N GLU A 126 -18.51 -8.34 -5.16
CA GLU A 126 -19.15 -8.64 -6.44
C GLU A 126 -20.66 -8.92 -6.28
N ALA A 127 -21.03 -9.60 -5.20
CA ALA A 127 -22.42 -9.93 -4.86
C ALA A 127 -23.17 -8.78 -4.14
N GLU A 128 -22.49 -7.66 -3.82
CA GLU A 128 -23.02 -6.57 -2.98
C GLU A 128 -23.63 -7.05 -1.65
N ASP A 129 -23.00 -8.09 -1.05
CA ASP A 129 -23.51 -8.77 0.14
C ASP A 129 -22.45 -8.83 1.25
N PHE A 130 -22.47 -7.83 2.13
CA PHE A 130 -21.54 -7.75 3.26
C PHE A 130 -21.68 -8.93 4.24
N SER A 131 -22.85 -9.54 4.35
CA SER A 131 -23.07 -10.67 5.28
C SER A 131 -22.15 -11.87 5.00
N LYS A 132 -21.70 -12.02 3.75
CA LYS A 132 -20.75 -13.07 3.36
C LYS A 132 -19.32 -12.80 3.85
N PHE A 133 -18.98 -11.52 4.06
CA PHE A 133 -17.65 -11.11 4.53
C PHE A 133 -17.59 -10.91 6.05
N ALA A 134 -18.68 -10.50 6.69
CA ALA A 134 -18.72 -10.14 8.10
C ALA A 134 -18.06 -11.18 9.04
N PRO A 135 -18.31 -12.51 8.92
CA PRO A 135 -17.67 -13.50 9.80
C PRO A 135 -16.14 -13.56 9.64
N HIS A 136 -15.64 -13.32 8.42
CA HIS A 136 -14.20 -13.25 8.17
C HIS A 136 -13.59 -12.00 8.78
N LEU A 137 -14.30 -10.86 8.70
CA LEU A 137 -13.86 -9.59 9.29
C LEU A 137 -13.81 -9.69 10.82
N GLU A 138 -14.82 -10.28 11.47
CA GLU A 138 -14.84 -10.49 12.90
C GLU A 138 -13.62 -11.27 13.38
N GLU A 139 -13.30 -12.40 12.74
CA GLU A 139 -12.15 -13.21 13.09
C GLU A 139 -10.81 -12.49 12.81
N ILE A 140 -10.72 -11.69 11.74
CA ILE A 140 -9.54 -10.84 11.47
C ILE A 140 -9.37 -9.79 12.58
N VAL A 141 -10.44 -9.17 13.04
CA VAL A 141 -10.40 -8.20 14.14
C VAL A 141 -9.93 -8.87 15.44
N GLU A 142 -10.45 -10.04 15.80
CA GLU A 142 -10.01 -10.81 16.98
C GLU A 142 -8.51 -11.15 16.93
N LEU A 143 -8.02 -11.63 15.79
CA LEU A 143 -6.60 -11.92 15.59
C LEU A 143 -5.73 -10.66 15.64
N THR A 144 -6.26 -9.53 15.17
CA THR A 144 -5.58 -8.25 15.21
C THR A 144 -5.47 -7.71 16.64
N LEU A 145 -6.51 -7.89 17.47
CA LEU A 145 -6.48 -7.59 18.89
C LEU A 145 -5.44 -8.45 19.62
N GLU A 146 -5.45 -9.76 19.39
CA GLU A 146 -4.45 -10.68 19.95
C GLU A 146 -3.01 -10.26 19.56
N LYS A 147 -2.80 -9.84 18.30
CA LYS A 147 -1.52 -9.29 17.82
C LYS A 147 -1.12 -8.03 18.60
N ALA A 148 -2.05 -7.08 18.78
CA ALA A 148 -1.79 -5.85 19.51
C ALA A 148 -1.39 -6.11 20.97
N GLU A 149 -2.08 -7.03 21.65
CA GLU A 149 -1.76 -7.46 23.02
C GLU A 149 -0.36 -8.10 23.11
N CYS A 150 0.00 -8.96 22.16
CA CYS A 150 1.33 -9.58 22.12
C CYS A 150 2.45 -8.53 21.92
N ILE A 151 2.24 -7.56 21.03
CA ILE A 151 3.21 -6.47 20.79
C ILE A 151 3.32 -5.56 22.02
N GLY A 152 2.21 -5.31 22.69
CA GLY A 152 2.10 -4.39 23.81
C GLY A 152 1.99 -2.93 23.36
N PHE A 153 1.35 -2.13 24.18
CA PHE A 153 1.10 -0.70 23.94
C PHE A 153 1.04 0.06 25.27
N ASP A 154 1.28 1.37 25.22
CA ASP A 154 1.25 2.23 26.42
C ASP A 154 -0.11 2.90 26.59
N GLU A 155 -0.65 3.54 25.52
CA GLU A 155 -1.86 4.36 25.57
C GLU A 155 -3.10 3.65 24.99
N HIS A 156 -2.94 3.00 23.82
CA HIS A 156 -4.06 2.42 23.10
C HIS A 156 -3.61 1.22 22.26
N PRO A 157 -4.39 0.11 22.18
CA PRO A 157 -4.04 -1.05 21.33
C PRO A 157 -3.74 -0.68 19.88
N TYR A 158 -4.45 0.31 19.34
CA TYR A 158 -4.22 0.82 17.99
C TYR A 158 -2.79 1.34 17.75
N ASP A 159 -2.07 1.79 18.80
CA ASP A 159 -0.68 2.25 18.71
C ASP A 159 0.24 1.11 18.29
N ALA A 160 0.02 -0.10 18.81
CA ALA A 160 0.81 -1.29 18.44
C ALA A 160 0.65 -1.64 16.96
N LEU A 161 -0.55 -1.43 16.42
CA LEU A 161 -0.85 -1.68 14.99
C LEU A 161 -0.33 -0.54 14.12
N LEU A 162 -0.54 0.71 14.53
CA LEU A 162 -0.10 1.89 13.79
C LEU A 162 1.41 1.95 13.65
N ASP A 163 2.17 1.56 14.68
CA ASP A 163 3.62 1.53 14.69
C ASP A 163 4.23 0.58 13.62
N GLU A 164 3.48 -0.40 13.12
CA GLU A 164 3.90 -1.27 12.02
C GLU A 164 4.05 -0.48 10.70
N TYR A 165 3.14 0.44 10.47
CA TYR A 165 3.03 1.21 9.24
C TYR A 165 3.71 2.58 9.32
N GLU A 166 3.62 3.20 10.49
CA GLU A 166 4.19 4.53 10.76
C GLU A 166 4.95 4.49 12.09
N PRO A 167 6.26 4.21 12.03
CA PRO A 167 7.08 4.02 13.24
C PRO A 167 6.93 5.14 14.26
N TRP A 168 6.68 4.75 15.50
CA TRP A 168 6.53 5.62 16.70
C TRP A 168 5.31 6.57 16.66
N MET A 169 4.45 6.48 15.66
CA MET A 169 3.22 7.27 15.64
C MET A 169 2.23 6.76 16.69
N LYS A 170 1.57 7.69 17.38
CA LYS A 170 0.54 7.41 18.38
C LYS A 170 -0.84 7.79 17.86
N ALA A 171 -1.85 7.02 18.23
CA ALA A 171 -3.24 7.30 17.89
C ALA A 171 -3.71 8.66 18.45
N SER A 172 -3.20 9.07 19.62
CA SER A 172 -3.44 10.40 20.20
C SER A 172 -2.96 11.52 19.28
N ARG A 173 -1.77 11.37 18.68
CA ARG A 173 -1.22 12.37 17.74
C ARG A 173 -1.98 12.39 16.40
N VAL A 174 -2.35 11.22 15.87
CA VAL A 174 -3.17 11.13 14.65
C VAL A 174 -4.52 11.79 14.87
N ARG A 175 -5.14 11.58 16.04
CA ARG A 175 -6.43 12.22 16.40
C ARG A 175 -6.33 13.75 16.41
N GLU A 176 -5.26 14.31 16.96
CA GLU A 176 -5.01 15.75 16.95
C GLU A 176 -4.93 16.30 15.52
N ILE A 177 -4.09 15.67 14.68
CA ILE A 177 -3.90 16.08 13.26
C ILE A 177 -5.23 15.97 12.51
N PHE A 178 -5.94 14.87 12.67
CA PHE A 178 -7.20 14.62 11.97
C PHE A 178 -8.35 15.52 12.47
N GLY A 179 -8.33 15.88 13.77
CA GLY A 179 -9.28 16.83 14.34
C GLY A 179 -9.13 18.23 13.70
N ASP A 180 -7.90 18.74 13.59
CA ASP A 180 -7.63 20.02 12.90
C ASP A 180 -8.01 19.95 11.43
N LEU A 181 -7.58 18.90 10.71
CA LEU A 181 -7.88 18.70 9.30
C LEU A 181 -9.40 18.64 9.05
N ARG A 182 -10.13 17.85 9.84
CA ARG A 182 -11.60 17.73 9.74
C ARG A 182 -12.30 19.07 9.95
N SER A 183 -11.85 19.85 10.93
CA SER A 183 -12.45 21.15 11.25
C SER A 183 -12.37 22.15 10.08
N ARG A 184 -11.39 22.00 9.19
CA ARG A 184 -11.18 22.81 8.00
C ARG A 184 -11.85 22.23 6.77
N LEU A 185 -11.75 20.91 6.57
CA LEU A 185 -12.27 20.25 5.36
C LEU A 185 -13.81 20.22 5.32
N VAL A 186 -14.48 19.95 6.44
CA VAL A 186 -15.96 19.85 6.44
C VAL A 186 -16.62 21.15 5.96
N PRO A 187 -16.27 22.35 6.48
CA PRO A 187 -16.82 23.59 5.96
C PRO A 187 -16.45 23.86 4.49
N LEU A 188 -15.25 23.47 4.05
CA LEU A 188 -14.84 23.61 2.66
C LEU A 188 -15.70 22.76 1.71
N VAL A 189 -15.94 21.49 2.05
CA VAL A 189 -16.82 20.60 1.27
C VAL A 189 -18.24 21.18 1.18
N GLN A 190 -18.77 21.74 2.27
CA GLN A 190 -20.07 22.41 2.27
C GLN A 190 -20.09 23.62 1.32
N GLN A 191 -19.08 24.49 1.42
CA GLN A 191 -18.96 25.66 0.53
C GLN A 191 -18.85 25.27 -0.95
N ILE A 192 -18.12 24.20 -1.26
CA ILE A 192 -18.01 23.68 -2.63
C ILE A 192 -19.37 23.11 -3.09
N GLY A 193 -20.08 22.39 -2.21
CA GLY A 193 -21.42 21.86 -2.50
C GLY A 193 -22.43 22.94 -2.83
N ASP A 194 -22.35 24.10 -2.20
CA ASP A 194 -23.20 25.26 -2.43
C ASP A 194 -22.79 26.10 -3.67
N ALA A 195 -21.61 25.86 -4.24
CA ALA A 195 -21.12 26.57 -5.41
C ALA A 195 -21.65 25.98 -6.73
N PRO A 196 -21.60 26.74 -7.85
CA PRO A 196 -21.92 26.19 -9.16
C PRO A 196 -21.07 24.97 -9.51
N GLN A 197 -21.75 23.86 -9.82
CA GLN A 197 -21.06 22.58 -10.05
C GLN A 197 -20.36 22.53 -11.41
N VAL A 198 -19.23 21.83 -11.46
CA VAL A 198 -18.46 21.61 -12.68
C VAL A 198 -19.19 20.61 -13.58
N ASN A 199 -19.26 20.91 -14.87
CA ASN A 199 -19.77 19.97 -15.86
C ASN A 199 -18.73 18.90 -16.19
N ASP A 200 -19.01 17.65 -15.82
CA ASP A 200 -18.20 16.46 -16.07
C ASP A 200 -18.91 15.45 -17.00
N SER A 201 -20.00 15.86 -17.67
CA SER A 201 -20.85 14.96 -18.46
C SER A 201 -20.11 14.23 -19.59
N PHE A 202 -19.05 14.82 -20.14
CA PHE A 202 -18.24 14.21 -21.20
C PHE A 202 -17.35 13.06 -20.67
N LEU A 203 -17.20 12.90 -19.36
CA LEU A 203 -16.51 11.77 -18.72
C LEU A 203 -17.47 10.58 -18.41
N LYS A 204 -18.78 10.72 -18.68
CA LYS A 204 -19.79 9.68 -18.41
C LYS A 204 -20.01 8.68 -19.56
N PRO A 205 -19.76 9.00 -20.85
CA PRO A 205 -19.85 8.03 -21.93
C PRO A 205 -18.90 6.84 -21.75
N SER A 206 -19.11 5.81 -22.56
CA SER A 206 -18.23 4.63 -22.54
C SER A 206 -16.86 4.96 -23.13
N PHE A 207 -15.83 4.61 -22.38
CA PHE A 207 -14.41 4.65 -22.74
C PHE A 207 -13.93 3.19 -22.90
N PRO A 208 -13.62 2.72 -24.12
CA PRO A 208 -13.18 1.34 -24.35
C PRO A 208 -12.00 0.93 -23.46
N VAL A 209 -12.08 -0.26 -22.87
CA VAL A 209 -11.11 -0.72 -21.85
C VAL A 209 -9.72 -0.93 -22.45
N ASP A 210 -9.62 -1.49 -23.65
CA ASP A 210 -8.36 -1.67 -24.39
C ASP A 210 -7.64 -0.34 -24.63
N ALA A 211 -8.40 0.70 -25.03
CA ALA A 211 -7.86 2.05 -25.20
C ALA A 211 -7.44 2.70 -23.87
N GLN A 212 -8.12 2.40 -22.76
CA GLN A 212 -7.70 2.83 -21.43
C GLN A 212 -6.35 2.16 -21.05
N GLU A 213 -6.20 0.87 -21.33
CA GLU A 213 -4.97 0.12 -21.05
C GLU A 213 -3.79 0.67 -21.87
N ASP A 214 -3.97 0.83 -23.17
CA ASP A 214 -2.94 1.35 -24.06
C ASP A 214 -2.47 2.75 -23.66
N PHE A 215 -3.42 3.64 -23.33
CA PHE A 215 -3.09 4.98 -22.84
C PHE A 215 -2.39 4.93 -21.46
N GLY A 216 -2.84 4.09 -20.55
CA GLY A 216 -2.20 3.88 -19.26
C GLY A 216 -0.75 3.42 -19.38
N ARG A 217 -0.47 2.44 -20.24
CA ARG A 217 0.89 1.96 -20.55
C ARG A 217 1.78 3.04 -21.15
N ARG A 218 1.24 3.87 -22.06
CA ARG A 218 1.94 5.03 -22.62
C ARG A 218 2.33 6.01 -21.51
N VAL A 219 1.40 6.33 -20.62
CA VAL A 219 1.67 7.23 -19.50
C VAL A 219 2.73 6.66 -18.56
N LEU A 220 2.67 5.36 -18.20
CA LEU A 220 3.69 4.70 -17.37
C LEU A 220 5.10 4.84 -17.98
N ALA A 221 5.23 4.56 -19.28
CA ALA A 221 6.51 4.68 -19.97
C ALA A 221 7.03 6.13 -19.96
N ASP A 222 6.16 7.10 -20.20
CA ASP A 222 6.51 8.53 -20.20
C ASP A 222 6.89 9.04 -18.80
N LEU A 223 6.31 8.47 -17.72
CA LEU A 223 6.67 8.77 -16.34
C LEU A 223 7.97 8.08 -15.90
N GLY A 224 8.53 7.21 -16.75
CA GLY A 224 9.80 6.53 -16.50
C GLY A 224 9.68 5.21 -15.73
N PHE A 225 8.48 4.62 -15.63
CA PHE A 225 8.34 3.28 -15.09
C PHE A 225 8.93 2.25 -16.06
N ASP A 226 9.93 1.51 -15.60
CA ASP A 226 10.65 0.54 -16.41
C ASP A 226 9.88 -0.78 -16.52
N LEU A 227 9.20 -1.00 -17.64
CA LEU A 227 8.45 -2.23 -17.90
C LEU A 227 9.35 -3.48 -18.10
N HIS A 228 10.69 -3.35 -18.13
CA HIS A 228 11.61 -4.49 -18.01
C HIS A 228 11.86 -4.92 -16.57
N ARG A 229 11.59 -4.03 -15.62
CA ARG A 229 11.70 -4.25 -14.17
C ARG A 229 10.33 -4.28 -13.47
N GLY A 230 9.25 -4.27 -14.23
CA GLY A 230 7.89 -4.28 -13.70
C GLY A 230 6.85 -4.59 -14.75
N ARG A 231 5.59 -4.63 -14.32
CA ARG A 231 4.44 -4.87 -15.19
C ARG A 231 3.17 -4.24 -14.65
N LEU A 232 2.15 -4.12 -15.49
CA LEU A 232 0.82 -3.67 -15.14
C LEU A 232 -0.19 -4.78 -15.45
N ASP A 233 -0.96 -5.20 -14.44
CA ASP A 233 -2.01 -6.21 -14.54
C ASP A 233 -3.35 -5.68 -14.01
N VAL A 234 -4.39 -6.52 -14.02
CA VAL A 234 -5.74 -6.19 -13.54
C VAL A 234 -6.02 -6.91 -12.22
N SER A 235 -6.60 -6.20 -11.27
CA SER A 235 -7.05 -6.75 -9.99
C SER A 235 -8.37 -6.13 -9.53
N ALA A 236 -9.01 -6.75 -8.54
CA ALA A 236 -10.25 -6.24 -7.94
C ALA A 236 -10.04 -4.89 -7.22
N HIS A 237 -8.86 -4.69 -6.64
CA HIS A 237 -8.42 -3.45 -6.02
C HIS A 237 -6.99 -3.16 -6.48
N PRO A 238 -6.71 -1.99 -7.11
CA PRO A 238 -5.35 -1.60 -7.48
C PRO A 238 -4.37 -1.70 -6.31
N PHE A 239 -3.17 -2.21 -6.59
CA PHE A 239 -2.06 -2.28 -5.64
C PHE A 239 -0.72 -2.37 -6.35
N THR A 240 0.34 -2.01 -5.64
CA THR A 240 1.74 -2.23 -6.03
C THR A 240 2.35 -3.25 -5.09
N THR A 241 3.11 -4.19 -5.63
CA THR A 241 3.89 -5.16 -4.85
C THR A 241 5.29 -5.35 -5.42
N THR A 242 6.27 -5.57 -4.52
CA THR A 242 7.68 -5.75 -4.85
C THR A 242 8.05 -7.22 -4.66
N LEU A 243 8.28 -7.92 -5.78
CA LEU A 243 8.66 -9.33 -5.79
C LEU A 243 10.18 -9.52 -5.79
N GLY A 244 10.88 -8.43 -5.92
CA GLY A 244 12.32 -8.38 -5.94
C GLY A 244 12.81 -6.99 -6.36
N PHE A 245 14.08 -6.69 -6.17
CA PHE A 245 14.67 -5.39 -6.46
C PHE A 245 14.46 -4.92 -7.92
N ASP A 246 14.33 -5.85 -8.86
CA ASP A 246 14.07 -5.60 -10.28
C ASP A 246 12.76 -6.25 -10.76
N ASP A 247 11.79 -6.48 -9.85
CA ASP A 247 10.46 -6.97 -10.20
C ASP A 247 9.41 -6.29 -9.31
N VAL A 248 8.91 -5.13 -9.78
CA VAL A 248 7.86 -4.34 -9.12
C VAL A 248 6.61 -4.39 -9.98
N ARG A 249 5.50 -4.87 -9.41
CA ARG A 249 4.26 -5.10 -10.14
C ARG A 249 3.17 -4.16 -9.70
N LEU A 250 2.57 -3.53 -10.67
CA LEU A 250 1.43 -2.65 -10.53
C LEU A 250 0.17 -3.39 -10.95
N THR A 251 -0.94 -3.07 -10.31
CA THR A 251 -2.25 -3.48 -10.81
C THR A 251 -3.17 -2.28 -10.96
N THR A 252 -4.16 -2.39 -11.83
CA THR A 252 -5.20 -1.37 -12.01
C THR A 252 -6.56 -2.03 -12.18
N ARG A 253 -7.61 -1.22 -12.23
CA ARG A 253 -8.97 -1.67 -12.51
C ARG A 253 -9.58 -0.79 -13.58
N TYR A 254 -10.09 -1.42 -14.63
CA TYR A 254 -10.77 -0.73 -15.71
C TYR A 254 -12.27 -0.68 -15.50
N ASN A 255 -12.88 0.46 -15.87
CA ASN A 255 -14.31 0.62 -15.93
C ASN A 255 -14.64 1.43 -17.18
N ALA A 256 -15.44 0.84 -18.07
CA ALA A 256 -15.81 1.49 -19.32
C ALA A 256 -16.59 2.82 -19.12
N HIS A 257 -17.28 2.98 -18.00
CA HIS A 257 -18.06 4.19 -17.69
C HIS A 257 -17.41 5.12 -16.67
N TYR A 258 -16.18 4.81 -16.24
CA TYR A 258 -15.45 5.62 -15.27
C TYR A 258 -13.94 5.58 -15.54
N PHE A 259 -13.54 6.24 -16.62
CA PHE A 259 -12.15 6.32 -17.09
C PHE A 259 -11.15 6.75 -15.99
N GLN A 260 -11.58 7.64 -15.10
CA GLN A 260 -10.70 8.21 -14.07
C GLN A 260 -10.10 7.13 -13.14
N THR A 261 -10.86 6.08 -12.81
CA THR A 261 -10.36 4.99 -11.96
C THR A 261 -9.10 4.35 -12.54
N ALA A 262 -9.10 4.05 -13.84
CA ALA A 262 -7.97 3.41 -14.49
C ALA A 262 -6.74 4.32 -14.56
N ILE A 263 -6.91 5.54 -15.07
CA ILE A 263 -5.76 6.43 -15.30
C ILE A 263 -5.13 6.93 -14.00
N PHE A 264 -5.95 7.40 -13.05
CA PHE A 264 -5.40 7.90 -11.79
C PHE A 264 -4.92 6.78 -10.88
N GLY A 265 -5.58 5.60 -10.89
CA GLY A 265 -5.06 4.41 -10.24
C GLY A 265 -3.72 3.98 -10.82
N THR A 266 -3.57 3.94 -12.14
CA THR A 266 -2.29 3.60 -12.80
C THR A 266 -1.18 4.60 -12.44
N ILE A 267 -1.47 5.91 -12.40
CA ILE A 267 -0.49 6.94 -12.00
C ILE A 267 -0.14 6.81 -10.50
N HIS A 268 -1.12 6.51 -9.66
CA HIS A 268 -0.94 6.28 -8.24
C HIS A 268 0.00 5.08 -7.98
N GLU A 269 -0.30 3.93 -8.56
CA GLU A 269 0.53 2.73 -8.44
C GLU A 269 1.93 2.93 -9.07
N CYS A 270 2.00 3.72 -10.14
CA CYS A 270 3.30 4.15 -10.70
C CYS A 270 4.14 4.92 -9.68
N GLY A 271 3.52 5.78 -8.88
CA GLY A 271 4.21 6.51 -7.82
C GLY A 271 4.85 5.59 -6.78
N HIS A 272 4.13 4.58 -6.34
CA HIS A 272 4.66 3.50 -5.51
C HIS A 272 5.79 2.75 -6.22
N GLY A 273 5.55 2.36 -7.47
CA GLY A 273 6.53 1.60 -8.25
C GLY A 273 7.84 2.36 -8.51
N LEU A 274 7.78 3.65 -8.80
CA LEU A 274 8.97 4.50 -8.96
C LEU A 274 9.77 4.64 -7.67
N TYR A 275 9.09 4.70 -6.52
CA TYR A 275 9.74 4.70 -5.21
C TYR A 275 10.52 3.40 -4.98
N GLU A 276 9.89 2.25 -5.21
CA GLU A 276 10.51 0.93 -5.05
C GLU A 276 11.68 0.71 -6.01
N LEU A 277 11.51 1.06 -7.29
CA LEU A 277 12.58 0.96 -8.30
C LEU A 277 13.73 1.96 -8.09
N GLY A 278 13.52 2.97 -7.24
CA GLY A 278 14.47 4.03 -6.93
C GLY A 278 15.42 3.74 -5.77
N PHE A 279 15.33 2.60 -5.09
CA PHE A 279 16.26 2.23 -4.02
C PHE A 279 17.70 2.07 -4.55
N ASP A 280 18.68 2.40 -3.71
CA ASP A 280 20.08 2.25 -4.05
C ASP A 280 20.44 0.76 -4.25
N PRO A 281 21.01 0.38 -5.42
CA PRO A 281 21.41 -1.00 -5.71
C PRO A 281 22.35 -1.64 -4.69
N THR A 282 23.11 -0.84 -3.93
CA THR A 282 24.01 -1.32 -2.87
C THR A 282 23.25 -1.99 -1.72
N HIS A 283 21.94 -1.65 -1.56
CA HIS A 283 21.07 -2.22 -0.52
C HIS A 283 20.23 -3.41 -1.00
N ARG A 284 20.46 -3.90 -2.21
CA ARG A 284 19.73 -5.06 -2.78
C ARG A 284 19.69 -6.27 -1.84
N GLY A 285 18.47 -6.75 -1.57
CA GLY A 285 18.23 -7.90 -0.68
C GLY A 285 18.50 -7.61 0.80
N SER A 286 18.37 -6.36 1.19
CA SER A 286 18.50 -5.89 2.57
C SER A 286 17.24 -5.11 3.01
N VAL A 287 16.97 -5.13 4.30
CA VAL A 287 15.96 -4.28 4.94
C VAL A 287 16.14 -2.79 4.64
N LEU A 288 17.33 -2.35 4.24
CA LEU A 288 17.57 -0.96 3.83
C LEU A 288 17.00 -0.61 2.45
N ALA A 289 16.64 -1.60 1.64
CA ALA A 289 15.90 -1.41 0.39
C ALA A 289 14.39 -1.64 0.61
N SER A 290 13.83 -1.00 1.62
CA SER A 290 12.41 -1.02 1.94
C SER A 290 11.91 0.39 2.29
N ALA A 291 10.60 0.58 2.24
CA ALA A 291 9.99 1.87 2.58
C ALA A 291 10.27 2.25 4.04
N THR A 292 10.59 3.52 4.26
CA THR A 292 10.82 4.07 5.62
C THR A 292 9.55 4.00 6.47
N SER A 293 8.41 4.29 5.87
CA SER A 293 7.07 4.14 6.45
C SER A 293 6.02 4.08 5.34
N LEU A 294 4.83 3.59 5.66
CA LEU A 294 3.71 3.58 4.71
C LEU A 294 3.28 5.01 4.34
N GLY A 295 3.35 5.96 5.29
CA GLY A 295 3.05 7.36 5.02
C GLY A 295 3.98 7.99 3.98
N ILE A 296 5.29 7.71 4.04
CA ILE A 296 6.25 8.17 3.01
C ILE A 296 6.00 7.47 1.69
N HIS A 297 5.74 6.17 1.69
CA HIS A 297 5.44 5.39 0.48
C HIS A 297 4.18 5.91 -0.23
N GLU A 298 3.09 6.12 0.52
CA GLU A 298 1.84 6.72 0.02
C GLU A 298 2.00 8.18 -0.40
N SER A 299 2.92 8.94 0.21
CA SER A 299 3.20 10.32 -0.21
C SER A 299 3.71 10.39 -1.65
N GLN A 300 4.44 9.37 -2.11
CA GLN A 300 4.93 9.30 -3.49
C GLN A 300 3.80 8.99 -4.47
N SER A 301 2.93 8.03 -4.17
CA SER A 301 1.77 7.74 -4.99
C SER A 301 0.84 8.94 -5.11
N ARG A 302 0.58 9.62 -3.98
CA ARG A 302 -0.26 10.84 -3.95
C ARG A 302 0.40 12.03 -4.63
N PHE A 303 1.72 12.16 -4.57
CA PHE A 303 2.45 13.15 -5.35
C PHE A 303 2.21 12.96 -6.85
N TRP A 304 2.41 11.75 -7.35
CA TRP A 304 2.22 11.46 -8.77
C TRP A 304 0.76 11.55 -9.19
N GLU A 305 -0.18 11.04 -8.41
CA GLU A 305 -1.59 11.10 -8.73
C GLU A 305 -2.13 12.54 -8.69
N ASN A 306 -1.96 13.23 -7.54
CA ASN A 306 -2.64 14.51 -7.30
C ASN A 306 -1.84 15.70 -7.81
N PHE A 307 -0.54 15.80 -7.47
CA PHE A 307 0.27 16.98 -7.85
C PHE A 307 0.69 16.93 -9.32
N VAL A 308 0.95 15.74 -9.88
CA VAL A 308 1.33 15.59 -11.28
C VAL A 308 0.10 15.24 -12.12
N GLY A 309 -0.50 14.07 -11.94
CA GLY A 309 -1.54 13.51 -12.80
C GLY A 309 -2.83 14.33 -12.87
N ARG A 310 -3.20 15.04 -11.80
CA ARG A 310 -4.37 15.91 -11.77
C ARG A 310 -4.04 17.37 -12.12
N SER A 311 -2.78 17.71 -12.42
CA SER A 311 -2.37 19.07 -12.72
C SER A 311 -2.82 19.53 -14.12
N ARG A 312 -3.03 20.85 -14.26
CA ARG A 312 -3.29 21.45 -15.56
C ARG A 312 -2.10 21.28 -16.53
N ALA A 313 -0.88 21.33 -16.01
CA ALA A 313 0.34 21.16 -16.80
C ALA A 313 0.41 19.77 -17.43
N PHE A 314 0.08 18.73 -16.67
CA PHE A 314 0.00 17.36 -17.18
C PHE A 314 -1.01 17.27 -18.33
N TRP A 315 -2.22 17.75 -18.16
CA TRP A 315 -3.26 17.67 -19.18
C TRP A 315 -3.04 18.61 -20.36
N SER A 316 -2.27 19.69 -20.22
CA SER A 316 -1.81 20.47 -21.35
C SER A 316 -0.91 19.66 -22.30
N ARG A 317 -0.23 18.63 -21.79
CA ARG A 317 0.58 17.69 -22.58
C ARG A 317 -0.19 16.47 -23.08
N TYR A 318 -1.08 15.91 -22.22
CA TYR A 318 -1.67 14.60 -22.45
C TYR A 318 -3.08 14.61 -22.99
N LEU A 319 -3.80 15.72 -23.02
CA LEU A 319 -5.17 15.75 -23.53
C LEU A 319 -5.25 15.48 -25.04
N ASP A 320 -4.33 16.02 -25.84
CA ASP A 320 -4.31 15.73 -27.26
C ASP A 320 -3.92 14.27 -27.56
N PRO A 321 -2.87 13.70 -26.93
CA PRO A 321 -2.66 12.26 -26.95
C PRO A 321 -3.86 11.43 -26.51
N LEU A 322 -4.57 11.81 -25.45
CA LEU A 322 -5.75 11.10 -24.98
C LEU A 322 -6.90 11.11 -26.01
N ARG A 323 -7.06 12.19 -26.78
CA ARG A 323 -8.06 12.26 -27.86
C ARG A 323 -7.81 11.27 -28.97
N GLU A 324 -6.56 10.86 -29.23
CA GLU A 324 -6.24 9.81 -30.20
C GLU A 324 -6.92 8.49 -29.84
N TYR A 325 -7.04 8.20 -28.54
CA TYR A 325 -7.71 7.01 -28.00
C TYR A 325 -9.22 7.17 -27.83
N PHE A 326 -9.70 8.39 -27.56
CA PHE A 326 -11.10 8.70 -27.26
C PHE A 326 -11.63 9.91 -28.06
N PRO A 327 -11.62 9.83 -29.41
CA PRO A 327 -11.92 10.98 -30.26
C PRO A 327 -13.36 11.47 -30.12
N THR A 328 -14.31 10.56 -29.90
CA THR A 328 -15.72 10.92 -29.77
C THR A 328 -16.04 11.54 -28.41
N GLN A 329 -15.49 11.00 -27.34
CA GLN A 329 -15.75 11.41 -25.95
C GLN A 329 -15.13 12.79 -25.64
N LEU A 330 -13.99 13.09 -26.27
CA LEU A 330 -13.19 14.29 -25.98
C LEU A 330 -13.24 15.32 -27.12
N ASP A 331 -14.16 15.17 -28.09
CA ASP A 331 -14.30 16.13 -29.18
C ASP A 331 -14.65 17.53 -28.64
N GLY A 332 -13.88 18.52 -29.06
CA GLY A 332 -14.05 19.91 -28.64
C GLY A 332 -13.77 20.23 -27.17
N ILE A 333 -13.36 19.25 -26.34
CA ILE A 333 -13.07 19.49 -24.92
C ILE A 333 -11.73 20.21 -24.78
N THR A 334 -11.75 21.37 -24.13
CA THR A 334 -10.52 22.12 -23.84
C THR A 334 -9.78 21.58 -22.62
N VAL A 335 -8.49 21.91 -22.50
CA VAL A 335 -7.68 21.55 -21.31
C VAL A 335 -8.33 22.07 -20.02
N ASP A 336 -8.89 23.28 -20.04
CA ASP A 336 -9.52 23.88 -18.88
C ASP A 336 -10.78 23.15 -18.43
N GLN A 337 -11.62 22.74 -19.40
CA GLN A 337 -12.81 21.92 -19.13
C GLN A 337 -12.43 20.56 -18.57
N PHE A 338 -11.44 19.89 -19.18
CA PHE A 338 -10.94 18.60 -18.72
C PHE A 338 -10.36 18.68 -17.31
N TYR A 339 -9.43 19.65 -17.08
CA TYR A 339 -8.83 19.88 -15.78
C TYR A 339 -9.87 20.11 -14.68
N ARG A 340 -10.88 20.93 -14.93
CA ARG A 340 -11.97 21.16 -13.95
C ARG A 340 -12.78 19.91 -13.69
N ALA A 341 -13.10 19.14 -14.71
CA ALA A 341 -13.94 17.95 -14.59
C ALA A 341 -13.27 16.83 -13.79
N ILE A 342 -11.96 16.58 -14.02
CA ILE A 342 -11.22 15.55 -13.27
C ILE A 342 -10.89 15.94 -11.83
N ASN A 343 -11.02 17.22 -11.49
CA ASN A 343 -10.84 17.76 -10.14
C ASN A 343 -12.18 18.20 -9.51
N LYS A 344 -13.31 17.74 -10.06
CA LYS A 344 -14.62 17.98 -9.45
C LYS A 344 -14.64 17.37 -8.05
N VAL A 345 -15.13 18.16 -7.09
CA VAL A 345 -15.29 17.71 -5.69
C VAL A 345 -16.73 17.25 -5.50
N GLU A 346 -16.93 15.99 -5.15
CA GLU A 346 -18.24 15.39 -4.96
C GLU A 346 -18.18 14.27 -3.91
N PRO A 347 -18.93 14.33 -2.80
CA PRO A 347 -18.96 13.26 -1.82
C PRO A 347 -19.36 11.93 -2.46
N SER A 348 -18.58 10.89 -2.21
CA SER A 348 -18.84 9.53 -2.69
C SER A 348 -18.68 8.51 -1.57
N HIS A 349 -19.22 7.29 -1.78
CA HIS A 349 -19.06 6.20 -0.81
C HIS A 349 -17.76 5.41 -1.00
N ILE A 350 -17.08 5.57 -2.14
CA ILE A 350 -15.93 4.78 -2.54
C ILE A 350 -14.65 5.59 -2.33
N ARG A 351 -13.83 5.21 -1.34
CA ARG A 351 -12.58 5.91 -1.02
C ARG A 351 -11.62 6.04 -2.20
N VAL A 352 -11.40 4.96 -2.93
CA VAL A 352 -10.43 4.94 -4.06
C VAL A 352 -10.88 5.79 -5.25
N GLU A 353 -12.13 6.23 -5.28
CA GLU A 353 -12.72 7.11 -6.30
C GLU A 353 -12.93 8.53 -5.76
N ALA A 354 -12.62 8.77 -4.48
CA ALA A 354 -12.79 10.06 -3.84
C ALA A 354 -11.83 11.10 -4.45
N ASP A 355 -12.33 12.32 -4.60
CA ASP A 355 -11.53 13.47 -5.02
C ASP A 355 -10.50 13.87 -3.94
N GLU A 356 -9.55 14.74 -4.30
CA GLU A 356 -8.47 15.16 -3.40
C GLU A 356 -8.97 15.80 -2.09
N VAL A 357 -10.10 16.52 -2.14
CA VAL A 357 -10.66 17.23 -0.96
C VAL A 357 -11.34 16.23 -0.02
N THR A 358 -12.19 15.33 -0.56
CA THR A 358 -12.98 14.40 0.26
C THR A 358 -12.21 13.15 0.69
N TYR A 359 -11.11 12.79 0.02
CA TYR A 359 -10.32 11.60 0.31
C TYR A 359 -9.89 11.51 1.79
N SER A 360 -9.36 12.60 2.34
CA SER A 360 -8.91 12.63 3.74
C SER A 360 -10.04 12.40 4.75
N LEU A 361 -11.28 12.77 4.42
CA LEU A 361 -12.44 12.49 5.28
C LEU A 361 -12.75 10.99 5.37
N HIS A 362 -12.54 10.23 4.29
CA HIS A 362 -12.62 8.77 4.32
C HIS A 362 -11.56 8.15 5.25
N ILE A 363 -10.34 8.70 5.25
CA ILE A 363 -9.27 8.22 6.14
C ILE A 363 -9.61 8.53 7.61
N ILE A 364 -10.08 9.74 7.90
CA ILE A 364 -10.52 10.14 9.24
C ILE A 364 -11.62 9.20 9.73
N LEU A 365 -12.65 8.93 8.92
CA LEU A 365 -13.74 8.01 9.26
C LEU A 365 -13.20 6.61 9.59
N ARG A 366 -12.31 6.06 8.77
CA ARG A 366 -11.70 4.75 8.99
C ARG A 366 -10.86 4.69 10.25
N PHE A 367 -10.09 5.73 10.53
CA PHE A 367 -9.33 5.84 11.75
C PHE A 367 -10.23 5.81 12.99
N GLU A 368 -11.32 6.58 13.00
CA GLU A 368 -12.26 6.59 14.13
C GLU A 368 -12.97 5.24 14.31
N ILE A 369 -13.38 4.58 13.22
CA ILE A 369 -13.99 3.25 13.27
C ILE A 369 -12.97 2.21 13.72
N GLY A 370 -11.78 2.16 13.11
CA GLY A 370 -10.73 1.18 13.44
C GLY A 370 -10.33 1.28 14.91
N ARG A 371 -10.05 2.50 15.38
CA ARG A 371 -9.72 2.76 16.79
C ARG A 371 -10.82 2.36 17.76
N ALA A 372 -12.08 2.43 17.38
CA ALA A 372 -13.21 2.06 18.24
C ALA A 372 -13.39 0.53 18.36
N HIS A 373 -12.79 -0.27 17.47
CA HIS A 373 -12.89 -1.73 17.45
C HIS A 373 -11.65 -2.44 18.03
N VAL A 374 -10.61 -1.68 18.43
CA VAL A 374 -9.34 -2.23 18.96
C VAL A 374 -9.10 -1.86 20.42
#